data_1fe636fa66e517c48a58ad0040d1f9ed
#
_entry.id   1fe636fa66e517c48a58ad0040d1f9ed
#
_cell.length_a   1.000
_cell.length_b   1.000
_cell.length_c   1.000
_cell.angle_alpha   90.00
_cell.angle_beta   90.00
_cell.angle_gamma   90.00
#
_symmetry.space_group_name_H-M   'P 1'
#
loop_
_entity.id
_entity.type
_entity.pdbx_description
1 polymer ?
#
loop_
_entity_poly.entity_id
_entity_poly.type
_entity_poly.pdbx_seq_one_letter_code
_entity_poly.pdbx_strand_id
1 'polypeptide(L)'
;MTSDDLAKDLAAMGIAVPSQSMLRNARSLFAEILDSDDGPRIETVHSFCQSILRRFPIEAGIVPNAELADELEQARLKMQVRESLMQSGDPAMESAIATLAEHAGEGNADDLLANLVRAEQRLDDPAILANLDAHFIDNCGVPADLDPEALLSKALDGIDSERLRAAAAVLADCEVKTHVTRAAQITTWLGEDDFGRRYHIDLLISTLFTNGQPSSERGLSNAALRAQLPDLVGILQSVQRALAGFVIARIAERCRQLTRALYVYGRAFHVGYTALKRRLGLLDYDDLIGLTNALLQQSDAAEWVAWKLDSAIRHMLVDEAQDTSPPQWQLLRRLSDEFFDSPMDDPDARRTLFIVGDFKQSIYSFQGADPAVLGVVRLDLQTRARTQHHPLRDLSLDVSFRTAQPVLDLVNRVMDGLDGITDPPRLPDFLAHRSARKQAGGFVGIWPVTKVEANPRTLPMFAPPAVQLPEDAAAQAAADVTRRLAGMIGSHRLSSGRLLQPGDVMILLRKRGRYYKLLMAALQRAGLPVAGADRMTLQDQIEIKDLLALGDVVLLPEDDLQLATVLTVSYTHLTLPTNA
;
A
#
# COMPACT_ATOMS: atom_id res chain seq x y z
N MET A 1 37.03 -9.76 29.42
CA MET A 1 37.02 -8.30 29.32
C MET A 1 37.67 -7.72 30.58
N THR A 2 38.65 -6.83 30.43
CA THR A 2 39.30 -6.20 31.60
C THR A 2 38.38 -5.16 32.24
N SER A 3 38.65 -4.74 33.51
CA SER A 3 37.87 -3.67 34.15
C SER A 3 37.90 -2.36 33.37
N ASP A 4 39.04 -2.09 32.74
CA ASP A 4 39.27 -0.86 32.00
C ASP A 4 38.51 -0.86 30.64
N ASP A 5 38.42 -2.03 29.99
CA ASP A 5 37.63 -2.16 28.77
C ASP A 5 36.14 -1.98 29.07
N LEU A 6 35.65 -2.63 30.15
CA LEU A 6 34.29 -2.50 30.59
C LEU A 6 33.94 -1.07 31.02
N ALA A 7 34.86 -0.37 31.69
CA ALA A 7 34.66 1.03 32.05
C ALA A 7 34.59 1.94 30.81
N LYS A 8 35.38 1.67 29.76
CA LYS A 8 35.31 2.39 28.49
C LYS A 8 33.98 2.17 27.77
N ASP A 9 33.50 0.92 27.76
CA ASP A 9 32.20 0.60 27.13
C ASP A 9 31.05 1.26 27.88
N LEU A 10 31.07 1.23 29.22
CA LEU A 10 30.09 1.94 30.04
C LEU A 10 30.16 3.47 29.86
N ALA A 11 31.38 4.02 29.69
CA ALA A 11 31.54 5.44 29.39
C ALA A 11 30.97 5.80 27.99
N ALA A 12 31.14 4.93 27.00
CA ALA A 12 30.56 5.10 25.67
C ALA A 12 29.01 5.05 25.71
N MET A 13 28.41 4.34 26.68
CA MET A 13 26.98 4.30 26.96
C MET A 13 26.49 5.50 27.81
N GLY A 14 27.34 6.48 28.10
CA GLY A 14 26.99 7.69 28.85
C GLY A 14 27.24 7.62 30.36
N ILE A 15 27.82 6.54 30.89
CA ILE A 15 28.17 6.39 32.31
C ILE A 15 29.63 6.82 32.49
N ALA A 16 29.86 8.12 32.61
CA ALA A 16 31.21 8.70 32.59
C ALA A 16 32.17 8.14 33.69
N VAL A 17 31.63 7.79 34.86
CA VAL A 17 32.42 7.20 35.96
C VAL A 17 31.63 6.04 36.58
N PRO A 18 31.81 4.81 36.09
CA PRO A 18 31.09 3.66 36.65
C PRO A 18 31.65 3.32 38.06
N SER A 19 30.73 3.07 39.00
CA SER A 19 31.10 2.61 40.33
C SER A 19 31.66 1.17 40.29
N GLN A 20 32.39 0.78 41.33
CA GLN A 20 32.90 -0.58 41.43
C GLN A 20 31.79 -1.63 41.50
N SER A 21 30.63 -1.28 42.06
CA SER A 21 29.45 -2.16 42.04
C SER A 21 28.87 -2.31 40.64
N MET A 22 28.75 -1.23 39.85
CA MET A 22 28.34 -1.28 38.44
C MET A 22 29.26 -2.15 37.59
N LEU A 23 30.58 -2.03 37.78
CA LEU A 23 31.55 -2.88 37.06
C LEU A 23 31.43 -4.35 37.44
N ARG A 24 31.10 -4.67 38.69
CA ARG A 24 30.80 -6.06 39.11
C ARG A 24 29.52 -6.57 38.50
N ASN A 25 28.44 -5.81 38.62
CA ASN A 25 27.15 -6.18 38.05
C ASN A 25 27.21 -6.34 36.51
N ALA A 26 27.92 -5.45 35.82
CA ALA A 26 28.11 -5.56 34.37
C ALA A 26 28.93 -6.80 33.97
N ARG A 27 29.82 -7.29 34.84
CA ARG A 27 30.55 -8.56 34.62
C ARG A 27 29.69 -9.79 34.86
N SER A 28 28.81 -9.76 35.88
CA SER A 28 27.91 -10.88 36.17
C SER A 28 26.72 -10.94 35.22
N LEU A 29 26.35 -9.82 34.56
CA LEU A 29 25.18 -9.69 33.73
C LEU A 29 25.05 -10.78 32.67
N PHE A 30 26.16 -11.14 32.01
CA PHE A 30 26.15 -12.18 30.98
C PHE A 30 25.86 -13.58 31.59
N ALA A 31 26.43 -13.86 32.76
CA ALA A 31 26.13 -15.11 33.50
C ALA A 31 24.68 -15.13 34.00
N GLU A 32 24.20 -14.00 34.54
CA GLU A 32 22.82 -13.84 34.99
C GLU A 32 21.82 -14.02 33.85
N ILE A 33 22.14 -13.52 32.63
CA ILE A 33 21.33 -13.72 31.42
C ILE A 33 21.31 -15.19 30.99
N LEU A 34 22.45 -15.88 31.07
CA LEU A 34 22.54 -17.30 30.73
C LEU A 34 21.86 -18.21 31.76
N ASP A 35 21.87 -17.82 33.03
CA ASP A 35 21.25 -18.56 34.13
C ASP A 35 19.75 -18.25 34.26
N SER A 36 19.27 -17.20 33.58
CA SER A 36 17.83 -16.88 33.60
C SER A 36 17.06 -17.74 32.61
N ASP A 37 15.99 -18.39 33.06
CA ASP A 37 15.14 -19.25 32.23
C ASP A 37 14.55 -18.53 31.02
N ASP A 38 14.32 -17.22 31.11
CA ASP A 38 13.60 -16.42 30.11
C ASP A 38 14.46 -15.35 29.41
N GLY A 39 15.71 -15.08 29.79
CA GLY A 39 16.60 -14.07 29.17
C GLY A 39 15.94 -12.74 28.76
N PRO A 40 16.65 -11.75 28.24
CA PRO A 40 16.03 -10.56 27.67
C PRO A 40 15.31 -10.92 26.36
N ARG A 41 14.01 -10.68 26.29
CA ARG A 41 13.20 -10.95 25.10
C ARG A 41 13.38 -9.82 24.10
N ILE A 42 14.10 -10.09 22.99
CA ILE A 42 14.22 -9.18 21.84
C ILE A 42 13.53 -9.89 20.68
N GLU A 43 12.30 -9.52 20.41
CA GLU A 43 11.44 -10.23 19.45
C GLU A 43 10.46 -9.28 18.75
N THR A 44 9.92 -9.72 17.64
CA THR A 44 8.85 -8.98 16.96
C THR A 44 7.54 -9.13 17.74
N VAL A 45 6.60 -8.18 17.56
CA VAL A 45 5.27 -8.26 18.16
C VAL A 45 4.58 -9.58 17.81
N HIS A 46 4.74 -10.08 16.59
CA HIS A 46 4.17 -11.37 16.17
C HIS A 46 4.78 -12.56 16.92
N SER A 47 6.11 -12.59 17.07
CA SER A 47 6.77 -13.67 17.84
C SER A 47 6.33 -13.66 19.30
N PHE A 48 6.17 -12.47 19.88
CA PHE A 48 5.63 -12.30 21.22
C PHE A 48 4.20 -12.83 21.33
N CYS A 49 3.30 -12.45 20.41
CA CYS A 49 1.94 -12.98 20.35
C CYS A 49 1.94 -14.51 20.23
N GLN A 50 2.77 -15.07 19.35
CA GLN A 50 2.89 -16.51 19.18
C GLN A 50 3.33 -17.21 20.48
N SER A 51 4.26 -16.62 21.21
CA SER A 51 4.71 -17.17 22.50
C SER A 51 3.59 -17.18 23.54
N ILE A 52 2.75 -16.14 23.59
CA ILE A 52 1.57 -16.06 24.46
C ILE A 52 0.53 -17.13 24.08
N LEU A 53 0.17 -17.20 22.81
CA LEU A 53 -0.84 -18.15 22.32
C LEU A 53 -0.41 -19.61 22.53
N ARG A 54 0.88 -19.92 22.41
CA ARG A 54 1.42 -21.24 22.74
C ARG A 54 1.35 -21.56 24.23
N ARG A 55 1.45 -20.54 25.08
CA ARG A 55 1.38 -20.70 26.54
C ARG A 55 -0.06 -20.83 27.04
N PHE A 56 -1.03 -20.21 26.35
CA PHE A 56 -2.43 -20.14 26.73
C PHE A 56 -3.37 -20.56 25.57
N PRO A 57 -3.18 -21.75 24.96
CA PRO A 57 -3.92 -22.12 23.78
C PRO A 57 -5.41 -22.35 24.05
N ILE A 58 -5.75 -22.90 25.20
CA ILE A 58 -7.14 -23.21 25.58
C ILE A 58 -7.91 -21.91 25.84
N GLU A 59 -7.31 -20.98 26.55
CA GLU A 59 -7.88 -19.67 26.87
C GLU A 59 -8.06 -18.82 25.61
N ALA A 60 -7.15 -18.97 24.66
CA ALA A 60 -7.23 -18.33 23.35
C ALA A 60 -8.22 -19.01 22.37
N GLY A 61 -8.79 -20.16 22.76
CA GLY A 61 -9.72 -20.92 21.91
C GLY A 61 -9.07 -21.52 20.66
N ILE A 62 -7.77 -21.83 20.73
CA ILE A 62 -7.01 -22.45 19.62
C ILE A 62 -6.61 -23.88 19.94
N VAL A 63 -6.35 -24.65 18.89
CA VAL A 63 -5.85 -26.02 19.05
C VAL A 63 -4.42 -25.96 19.62
N PRO A 64 -4.09 -26.74 20.67
CA PRO A 64 -2.72 -26.90 21.12
C PRO A 64 -1.80 -27.30 19.95
N ASN A 65 -0.65 -26.65 19.81
CA ASN A 65 0.29 -26.81 18.70
C ASN A 65 -0.20 -26.29 17.34
N ALA A 66 -1.10 -25.31 17.33
CA ALA A 66 -1.43 -24.61 16.08
C ALA A 66 -0.16 -24.07 15.40
N GLU A 67 -0.05 -24.27 14.08
CA GLU A 67 1.11 -23.88 13.29
C GLU A 67 0.84 -22.59 12.52
N LEU A 68 1.90 -21.86 12.22
CA LEU A 68 1.81 -20.66 11.38
C LEU A 68 1.85 -21.08 9.91
N ALA A 69 0.78 -20.79 9.19
CA ALA A 69 0.69 -21.04 7.75
C ALA A 69 1.69 -20.16 6.98
N ASP A 70 2.47 -20.76 6.11
CA ASP A 70 3.33 -20.03 5.19
C ASP A 70 2.52 -19.34 4.06
N GLU A 71 3.19 -18.50 3.26
CA GLU A 71 2.54 -17.75 2.18
C GLU A 71 1.86 -18.67 1.14
N LEU A 72 2.46 -19.81 0.82
CA LEU A 72 1.93 -20.75 -0.14
C LEU A 72 0.68 -21.45 0.40
N GLU A 73 0.74 -21.87 1.65
CA GLU A 73 -0.38 -22.50 2.35
C GLU A 73 -1.56 -21.54 2.50
N GLN A 74 -1.31 -20.30 2.90
CA GLN A 74 -2.32 -19.24 2.93
C GLN A 74 -2.97 -19.03 1.56
N ALA A 75 -2.18 -18.95 0.49
CA ALA A 75 -2.70 -18.80 -0.88
C ALA A 75 -3.60 -19.98 -1.26
N ARG A 76 -3.19 -21.22 -0.94
CA ARG A 76 -3.98 -22.42 -1.19
C ARG A 76 -5.31 -22.41 -0.43
N LEU A 77 -5.29 -22.05 0.86
CA LEU A 77 -6.50 -21.97 1.66
C LEU A 77 -7.46 -20.89 1.14
N LYS A 78 -6.94 -19.73 0.76
CA LYS A 78 -7.71 -18.65 0.14
C LYS A 78 -8.40 -19.11 -1.15
N MET A 79 -7.66 -19.83 -2.00
CA MET A 79 -8.22 -20.40 -3.24
C MET A 79 -9.33 -21.42 -2.95
N GLN A 80 -9.14 -22.32 -2.00
CA GLN A 80 -10.15 -23.30 -1.61
C GLN A 80 -11.44 -22.66 -1.09
N VAL A 81 -11.32 -21.57 -0.32
CA VAL A 81 -12.50 -20.82 0.15
C VAL A 81 -13.21 -20.15 -1.02
N ARG A 82 -12.48 -19.55 -1.98
CA ARG A 82 -13.05 -18.95 -3.19
C ARG A 82 -13.85 -19.96 -4.01
N GLU A 83 -13.29 -21.12 -4.26
CA GLU A 83 -13.97 -22.20 -4.98
C GLU A 83 -15.25 -22.64 -4.25
N SER A 84 -15.19 -22.78 -2.92
CA SER A 84 -16.35 -23.13 -2.12
C SER A 84 -17.46 -22.07 -2.20
N LEU A 85 -17.12 -20.78 -2.20
CA LEU A 85 -18.08 -19.69 -2.34
C LEU A 85 -18.70 -19.64 -3.73
N MET A 86 -17.92 -19.90 -4.79
CA MET A 86 -18.43 -19.98 -6.17
C MET A 86 -19.39 -21.16 -6.36
N GLN A 87 -19.22 -22.24 -5.60
CA GLN A 87 -20.05 -23.45 -5.68
C GLN A 87 -21.21 -23.44 -4.66
N SER A 88 -21.38 -22.37 -3.87
CA SER A 88 -22.33 -22.34 -2.77
C SER A 88 -23.80 -22.42 -3.18
N GLY A 89 -24.14 -21.99 -4.41
CA GLY A 89 -25.52 -21.89 -4.88
C GLY A 89 -26.36 -20.85 -4.13
N ASP A 90 -25.73 -19.95 -3.36
CA ASP A 90 -26.40 -18.85 -2.67
C ASP A 90 -26.65 -17.70 -3.67
N PRO A 91 -27.91 -17.34 -3.96
CA PRO A 91 -28.24 -16.28 -4.92
C PRO A 91 -27.63 -14.92 -4.55
N ALA A 92 -27.47 -14.61 -3.26
CA ALA A 92 -26.84 -13.37 -2.81
C ALA A 92 -25.33 -13.37 -3.14
N MET A 93 -24.69 -14.52 -2.99
CA MET A 93 -23.28 -14.72 -3.32
C MET A 93 -23.05 -14.65 -4.84
N GLU A 94 -23.89 -15.33 -5.63
CA GLU A 94 -23.83 -15.28 -7.10
C GLU A 94 -23.98 -13.85 -7.62
N SER A 95 -24.95 -13.10 -7.09
CA SER A 95 -25.16 -11.68 -7.43
C SER A 95 -23.97 -10.81 -7.04
N ALA A 96 -23.36 -11.04 -5.87
CA ALA A 96 -22.21 -10.30 -5.42
C ALA A 96 -20.99 -10.57 -6.33
N ILE A 97 -20.71 -11.84 -6.66
CA ILE A 97 -19.63 -12.23 -7.56
C ILE A 97 -19.83 -11.62 -8.95
N ALA A 98 -21.04 -11.69 -9.51
CA ALA A 98 -21.35 -11.11 -10.81
C ALA A 98 -21.11 -9.59 -10.82
N THR A 99 -21.57 -8.87 -9.79
CA THR A 99 -21.35 -7.43 -9.65
C THR A 99 -19.86 -7.07 -9.56
N LEU A 100 -19.08 -7.84 -8.81
CA LEU A 100 -17.64 -7.62 -8.69
C LEU A 100 -16.91 -7.90 -10.01
N ALA A 101 -17.24 -8.98 -10.70
CA ALA A 101 -16.64 -9.35 -11.98
C ALA A 101 -16.93 -8.30 -13.06
N GLU A 102 -18.19 -7.82 -13.16
CA GLU A 102 -18.59 -6.82 -14.15
C GLU A 102 -17.88 -5.48 -13.96
N HIS A 103 -17.65 -5.08 -12.71
CA HIS A 103 -17.26 -3.69 -12.42
C HIS A 103 -15.83 -3.50 -11.94
N ALA A 104 -15.23 -4.48 -11.27
CA ALA A 104 -13.90 -4.36 -10.73
C ALA A 104 -12.82 -5.01 -11.61
N GLY A 105 -13.20 -6.02 -12.40
CA GLY A 105 -12.23 -6.89 -13.05
C GLY A 105 -11.51 -7.80 -12.04
N GLU A 106 -10.94 -8.91 -12.50
CA GLU A 106 -10.41 -9.97 -11.63
C GLU A 106 -9.27 -9.48 -10.72
N GLY A 107 -8.28 -8.77 -11.26
CA GLY A 107 -7.14 -8.28 -10.48
C GLY A 107 -7.49 -7.22 -9.44
N ASN A 108 -8.43 -6.31 -9.77
CA ASN A 108 -8.85 -5.27 -8.84
C ASN A 108 -9.74 -5.80 -7.71
N ALA A 109 -10.53 -6.85 -7.98
CA ALA A 109 -11.37 -7.48 -6.97
C ALA A 109 -10.52 -8.12 -5.85
N ASP A 110 -9.39 -8.71 -6.18
CA ASP A 110 -8.46 -9.30 -5.21
C ASP A 110 -7.81 -8.24 -4.32
N ASP A 111 -7.38 -7.12 -4.89
CA ASP A 111 -6.82 -6.00 -4.12
C ASP A 111 -7.86 -5.37 -3.19
N LEU A 112 -9.10 -5.21 -3.65
CA LEU A 112 -10.21 -4.72 -2.83
C LEU A 112 -10.53 -5.68 -1.68
N LEU A 113 -10.55 -6.99 -1.95
CA LEU A 113 -10.75 -8.03 -0.94
C LEU A 113 -9.63 -8.05 0.10
N ALA A 114 -8.37 -7.98 -0.32
CA ALA A 114 -7.24 -7.93 0.58
C ALA A 114 -7.31 -6.71 1.52
N ASN A 115 -7.76 -5.56 1.00
CA ASN A 115 -7.96 -4.36 1.81
C ASN A 115 -9.15 -4.48 2.76
N LEU A 116 -10.22 -5.15 2.35
CA LEU A 116 -11.41 -5.38 3.18
C LEU A 116 -11.11 -6.35 4.34
N VAL A 117 -10.40 -7.45 4.05
CA VAL A 117 -10.01 -8.44 5.06
C VAL A 117 -9.11 -7.83 6.13
N ARG A 118 -8.26 -6.86 5.79
CA ARG A 118 -7.49 -6.09 6.78
C ARG A 118 -8.36 -5.27 7.74
N ALA A 119 -9.60 -5.00 7.38
CA ALA A 119 -10.58 -4.33 8.23
C ALA A 119 -11.49 -5.32 9.00
N GLU A 120 -10.96 -6.48 9.38
CA GLU A 120 -11.65 -7.63 9.98
C GLU A 120 -12.72 -7.28 11.02
N GLN A 121 -12.39 -6.40 11.96
CA GLN A 121 -13.30 -5.98 13.04
C GLN A 121 -14.61 -5.35 12.54
N ARG A 122 -14.64 -4.89 11.28
CA ARG A 122 -15.83 -4.31 10.66
C ARG A 122 -16.65 -5.34 9.89
N LEU A 123 -16.05 -6.46 9.49
CA LEU A 123 -16.75 -7.50 8.72
C LEU A 123 -17.68 -8.34 9.59
N ASP A 124 -17.38 -8.48 10.86
CA ASP A 124 -18.18 -9.26 11.80
C ASP A 124 -19.42 -8.52 12.34
N ASP A 125 -19.51 -7.21 12.13
CA ASP A 125 -20.64 -6.41 12.60
C ASP A 125 -21.83 -6.49 11.59
N PRO A 126 -22.92 -7.22 11.91
CA PRO A 126 -24.09 -7.31 11.03
C PRO A 126 -24.80 -5.96 10.85
N ALA A 127 -24.62 -5.01 11.77
CA ALA A 127 -25.20 -3.69 11.67
C ALA A 127 -24.60 -2.88 10.52
N ILE A 128 -23.38 -3.17 10.10
CA ILE A 128 -22.76 -2.48 8.96
C ILE A 128 -23.55 -2.73 7.68
N LEU A 129 -23.90 -3.99 7.39
CA LEU A 129 -24.69 -4.29 6.20
C LEU A 129 -26.09 -3.67 6.25
N ALA A 130 -26.72 -3.71 7.42
CA ALA A 130 -28.05 -3.12 7.61
C ALA A 130 -28.05 -1.59 7.45
N ASN A 131 -26.97 -0.93 7.83
CA ASN A 131 -26.82 0.54 7.78
C ASN A 131 -25.99 1.02 6.59
N LEU A 132 -25.56 0.12 5.69
CA LEU A 132 -24.65 0.47 4.59
C LEU A 132 -25.24 1.56 3.70
N ASP A 133 -26.53 1.45 3.36
CA ASP A 133 -27.22 2.39 2.51
C ASP A 133 -27.33 3.78 3.20
N ALA A 134 -27.63 3.82 4.50
CA ALA A 134 -27.68 5.06 5.27
C ALA A 134 -26.29 5.72 5.35
N HIS A 135 -25.26 4.96 5.66
CA HIS A 135 -23.87 5.47 5.68
C HIS A 135 -23.40 5.96 4.33
N PHE A 136 -23.84 5.31 3.25
CA PHE A 136 -23.49 5.71 1.90
C PHE A 136 -24.11 7.07 1.55
N ILE A 137 -25.40 7.24 1.90
CA ILE A 137 -26.13 8.49 1.73
C ILE A 137 -25.44 9.63 2.51
N ASP A 138 -25.15 9.40 3.79
CA ASP A 138 -24.53 10.40 4.66
C ASP A 138 -23.13 10.82 4.20
N ASN A 139 -22.32 9.87 3.78
CA ASN A 139 -20.92 10.13 3.41
C ASN A 139 -20.75 10.64 1.97
N CYS A 140 -21.62 10.22 1.04
CA CYS A 140 -21.54 10.65 -0.36
C CYS A 140 -22.42 11.87 -0.65
N GLY A 141 -23.22 12.33 0.31
CA GLY A 141 -24.14 13.45 0.14
C GLY A 141 -25.21 13.21 -0.93
N VAL A 142 -25.56 11.95 -1.16
CA VAL A 142 -26.51 11.52 -2.18
C VAL A 142 -27.86 11.30 -1.51
N PRO A 143 -28.96 11.95 -1.97
CA PRO A 143 -30.28 11.75 -1.38
C PRO A 143 -30.75 10.30 -1.44
N ALA A 144 -31.46 9.85 -0.39
CA ALA A 144 -31.97 8.49 -0.27
C ALA A 144 -32.99 8.11 -1.36
N ASP A 145 -33.68 9.10 -1.90
CA ASP A 145 -34.74 9.00 -2.90
C ASP A 145 -34.22 9.25 -4.33
N LEU A 146 -32.90 9.14 -4.54
CA LEU A 146 -32.29 9.40 -5.81
C LEU A 146 -32.70 8.31 -6.81
N ASP A 147 -33.51 8.70 -7.80
CA ASP A 147 -33.89 7.86 -8.94
C ASP A 147 -33.06 8.26 -10.17
N PRO A 148 -32.06 7.44 -10.58
CA PRO A 148 -31.25 7.75 -11.76
C PRO A 148 -32.08 7.82 -13.05
N GLU A 149 -33.14 7.03 -13.18
CA GLU A 149 -33.99 7.01 -14.36
C GLU A 149 -34.85 8.29 -14.48
N ALA A 150 -35.40 8.76 -13.37
CA ALA A 150 -36.10 10.05 -13.32
C ALA A 150 -35.15 11.21 -13.63
N LEU A 151 -33.89 11.17 -13.12
CA LEU A 151 -32.87 12.17 -13.42
C LEU A 151 -32.46 12.14 -14.88
N LEU A 152 -32.33 10.95 -15.49
CA LEU A 152 -32.04 10.81 -16.92
C LEU A 152 -33.14 11.39 -17.75
N SER A 153 -34.41 11.06 -17.45
CA SER A 153 -35.58 11.60 -18.16
C SER A 153 -35.58 13.13 -18.14
N LYS A 154 -35.42 13.70 -16.97
CA LYS A 154 -35.32 15.16 -16.78
C LYS A 154 -34.15 15.78 -17.54
N ALA A 155 -32.99 15.09 -17.56
CA ALA A 155 -31.82 15.55 -18.29
C ALA A 155 -32.05 15.56 -19.79
N LEU A 156 -32.66 14.51 -20.35
CA LEU A 156 -32.98 14.41 -21.78
C LEU A 156 -33.96 15.47 -22.23
N ASP A 157 -34.99 15.76 -21.43
CA ASP A 157 -35.96 16.82 -21.68
C ASP A 157 -35.32 18.21 -21.70
N GLY A 158 -34.21 18.39 -20.94
CA GLY A 158 -33.46 19.64 -20.86
C GLY A 158 -32.42 19.84 -21.96
N ILE A 159 -32.19 18.86 -22.85
CA ILE A 159 -31.18 18.95 -23.92
C ILE A 159 -31.80 19.51 -25.21
N ASP A 160 -31.33 20.70 -25.62
CA ASP A 160 -31.69 21.29 -26.92
C ASP A 160 -30.94 20.57 -28.05
N SER A 161 -31.63 19.64 -28.70
CA SER A 161 -31.07 18.80 -29.75
C SER A 161 -30.65 19.59 -31.00
N GLU A 162 -31.32 20.73 -31.31
CA GLU A 162 -30.95 21.55 -32.47
C GLU A 162 -29.65 22.31 -32.24
N ARG A 163 -29.54 22.94 -31.07
CA ARG A 163 -28.29 23.63 -30.67
C ARG A 163 -27.11 22.66 -30.54
N LEU A 164 -27.36 21.47 -29.99
CA LEU A 164 -26.32 20.43 -29.87
C LEU A 164 -25.90 19.91 -31.26
N ARG A 165 -26.83 19.80 -32.24
CA ARG A 165 -26.50 19.43 -33.61
C ARG A 165 -25.63 20.50 -34.30
N ALA A 166 -25.92 21.78 -34.08
CA ALA A 166 -25.09 22.87 -34.57
C ALA A 166 -23.70 22.85 -33.97
N ALA A 167 -23.58 22.57 -32.68
CA ALA A 167 -22.28 22.42 -32.01
C ALA A 167 -21.48 21.22 -32.57
N ALA A 168 -22.14 20.08 -32.81
CA ALA A 168 -21.50 18.90 -33.40
C ALA A 168 -20.98 19.17 -34.83
N ALA A 169 -21.72 19.92 -35.65
CA ALA A 169 -21.32 20.29 -36.99
C ALA A 169 -20.01 21.12 -36.98
N VAL A 170 -19.91 22.10 -36.09
CA VAL A 170 -18.69 22.91 -35.91
C VAL A 170 -17.51 22.09 -35.38
N LEU A 171 -17.76 21.17 -34.46
CA LEU A 171 -16.70 20.28 -33.96
C LEU A 171 -16.20 19.28 -35.01
N ALA A 172 -17.06 18.88 -35.96
CA ALA A 172 -16.68 17.99 -37.07
C ALA A 172 -15.75 18.63 -38.09
N ASP A 173 -15.86 19.95 -38.26
CA ASP A 173 -15.03 20.75 -39.22
C ASP A 173 -13.67 21.14 -38.60
N CYS A 174 -13.18 20.39 -37.61
CA CYS A 174 -11.94 20.69 -36.90
C CYS A 174 -10.84 19.68 -37.25
N GLU A 175 -9.60 20.12 -37.36
CA GLU A 175 -8.45 19.24 -37.60
C GLU A 175 -8.06 18.41 -36.35
N VAL A 176 -8.56 18.77 -35.16
CA VAL A 176 -8.20 18.11 -33.89
C VAL A 176 -9.01 16.83 -33.73
N LYS A 177 -8.35 15.68 -33.79
CA LYS A 177 -8.94 14.35 -33.74
C LYS A 177 -9.95 14.16 -32.58
N THR A 178 -9.64 14.69 -31.40
CA THR A 178 -10.54 14.57 -30.23
C THR A 178 -11.86 15.32 -30.42
N HIS A 179 -11.86 16.45 -31.08
CA HIS A 179 -13.08 17.21 -31.38
C HIS A 179 -13.91 16.52 -32.48
N VAL A 180 -13.26 15.96 -33.50
CA VAL A 180 -13.92 15.18 -34.56
C VAL A 180 -14.57 13.93 -33.98
N THR A 181 -13.88 13.19 -33.11
CA THR A 181 -14.45 12.03 -32.43
C THR A 181 -15.67 12.42 -31.58
N ARG A 182 -15.58 13.52 -30.83
CA ARG A 182 -16.71 14.08 -30.07
C ARG A 182 -17.89 14.40 -30.96
N ALA A 183 -17.67 15.07 -32.06
CA ALA A 183 -18.70 15.39 -33.04
C ALA A 183 -19.42 14.13 -33.56
N ALA A 184 -18.64 13.10 -33.93
CA ALA A 184 -19.18 11.84 -34.40
C ALA A 184 -20.07 11.16 -33.34
N GLN A 185 -19.62 11.08 -32.08
CA GLN A 185 -20.37 10.49 -30.97
C GLN A 185 -21.67 11.27 -30.68
N ILE A 186 -21.61 12.60 -30.65
CA ILE A 186 -22.80 13.45 -30.46
C ILE A 186 -23.78 13.25 -31.63
N THR A 187 -23.29 13.22 -32.87
CA THR A 187 -24.15 13.02 -34.06
C THR A 187 -24.80 11.65 -34.06
N THR A 188 -24.05 10.60 -33.71
CA THR A 188 -24.62 9.24 -33.59
C THR A 188 -25.73 9.24 -32.54
N TRP A 189 -25.47 9.80 -31.35
CA TRP A 189 -26.48 9.87 -30.29
C TRP A 189 -27.73 10.67 -30.71
N LEU A 190 -27.58 11.79 -31.42
CA LEU A 190 -28.67 12.60 -31.92
C LEU A 190 -29.50 11.91 -33.01
N GLY A 191 -28.91 10.94 -33.71
CA GLY A 191 -29.59 10.13 -34.75
C GLY A 191 -30.49 9.02 -34.19
N GLU A 192 -30.34 8.69 -32.90
CA GLU A 192 -31.12 7.67 -32.24
C GLU A 192 -32.54 8.16 -31.89
N ASP A 193 -33.48 7.22 -31.75
CA ASP A 193 -34.80 7.48 -31.17
C ASP A 193 -34.72 7.66 -29.64
N ASP A 194 -35.82 7.95 -28.98
CA ASP A 194 -35.84 8.19 -27.53
C ASP A 194 -35.34 6.99 -26.73
N PHE A 195 -35.62 5.78 -27.17
CA PHE A 195 -35.08 4.57 -26.53
C PHE A 195 -33.56 4.44 -26.74
N GLY A 196 -33.12 4.60 -27.98
CA GLY A 196 -31.71 4.55 -28.34
C GLY A 196 -30.88 5.64 -27.63
N ARG A 197 -31.38 6.87 -27.47
CA ARG A 197 -30.73 7.95 -26.72
C ARG A 197 -30.56 7.63 -25.26
N ARG A 198 -31.52 6.97 -24.62
CA ARG A 198 -31.39 6.49 -23.24
C ARG A 198 -30.37 5.39 -23.15
N TYR A 199 -30.43 4.40 -24.01
CA TYR A 199 -29.56 3.24 -24.03
C TYR A 199 -28.11 3.61 -24.32
N HIS A 200 -27.88 4.51 -25.27
CA HIS A 200 -26.55 4.96 -25.69
C HIS A 200 -26.11 6.29 -25.03
N ILE A 201 -26.64 6.64 -23.87
CA ILE A 201 -26.30 7.90 -23.16
C ILE A 201 -24.80 8.02 -22.85
N ASP A 202 -24.10 6.91 -22.75
CA ASP A 202 -22.66 6.86 -22.53
C ASP A 202 -21.84 7.49 -23.66
N LEU A 203 -22.33 7.49 -24.89
CA LEU A 203 -21.70 8.23 -25.98
C LEU A 203 -21.62 9.72 -25.66
N LEU A 204 -22.71 10.29 -25.14
CA LEU A 204 -22.76 11.71 -24.78
C LEU A 204 -21.97 12.01 -23.51
N ILE A 205 -22.03 11.15 -22.50
CA ILE A 205 -21.29 11.32 -21.25
C ILE A 205 -19.78 11.24 -21.50
N SER A 206 -19.30 10.26 -22.26
CA SER A 206 -17.88 10.10 -22.55
C SER A 206 -17.25 11.28 -23.30
N THR A 207 -18.06 12.02 -24.05
CA THR A 207 -17.59 13.22 -24.75
C THR A 207 -17.51 14.47 -23.86
N LEU A 208 -18.39 14.58 -22.87
CA LEU A 208 -18.58 15.79 -22.08
C LEU A 208 -18.04 15.70 -20.66
N PHE A 209 -17.77 14.49 -20.17
CA PHE A 209 -17.25 14.24 -18.82
C PHE A 209 -15.94 13.49 -18.89
N THR A 210 -15.06 13.72 -17.91
CA THR A 210 -13.81 13.00 -17.71
C THR A 210 -13.78 12.52 -16.26
N ASN A 211 -13.72 11.21 -16.06
CA ASN A 211 -13.78 10.60 -14.72
C ASN A 211 -14.98 11.07 -13.88
N GLY A 212 -16.16 11.20 -14.53
CA GLY A 212 -17.38 11.65 -13.86
C GLY A 212 -17.48 13.17 -13.60
N GLN A 213 -16.43 13.93 -13.88
CA GLN A 213 -16.42 15.38 -13.76
C GLN A 213 -16.65 16.06 -15.11
N PRO A 214 -17.37 17.19 -15.15
CA PRO A 214 -17.55 17.96 -16.39
C PRO A 214 -16.19 18.37 -16.98
N SER A 215 -16.01 18.12 -18.27
CA SER A 215 -14.79 18.54 -18.98
C SER A 215 -14.67 20.06 -18.98
N SER A 216 -13.45 20.59 -18.78
CA SER A 216 -13.17 22.03 -18.75
C SER A 216 -13.38 22.68 -20.12
N GLU A 217 -13.56 23.99 -20.16
CA GLU A 217 -13.72 24.76 -21.40
C GLU A 217 -12.60 24.51 -22.42
N ARG A 218 -11.35 24.38 -21.93
CA ARG A 218 -10.19 24.05 -22.78
C ARG A 218 -10.26 22.65 -23.37
N GLY A 219 -10.88 21.73 -22.64
CA GLY A 219 -11.15 20.37 -23.11
C GLY A 219 -12.31 20.30 -24.11
N LEU A 220 -13.27 21.20 -24.01
CA LEU A 220 -14.47 21.23 -24.88
C LEU A 220 -14.23 21.92 -26.21
N SER A 221 -13.39 22.96 -26.28
CA SER A 221 -13.19 23.77 -27.49
C SER A 221 -11.82 24.44 -27.53
N ASN A 222 -11.43 24.91 -28.74
CA ASN A 222 -10.29 25.77 -28.95
C ASN A 222 -10.73 27.17 -29.47
N ALA A 223 -9.77 28.08 -29.66
CA ALA A 223 -10.06 29.45 -30.08
C ALA A 223 -10.71 29.52 -31.51
N ALA A 224 -10.28 28.67 -32.43
CA ALA A 224 -10.82 28.62 -33.78
C ALA A 224 -12.29 28.20 -33.84
N LEU A 225 -12.65 27.17 -33.07
CA LEU A 225 -14.03 26.67 -32.93
C LEU A 225 -14.95 27.74 -32.32
N ARG A 226 -14.47 28.47 -31.30
CA ARG A 226 -15.24 29.56 -30.68
C ARG A 226 -15.43 30.76 -31.61
N ALA A 227 -14.52 30.98 -32.56
CA ALA A 227 -14.72 31.99 -33.58
C ALA A 227 -15.82 31.61 -34.57
N GLN A 228 -15.98 30.34 -34.90
CA GLN A 228 -17.04 29.84 -35.78
C GLN A 228 -18.43 29.80 -35.08
N LEU A 229 -18.47 29.38 -33.81
CA LEU A 229 -19.68 29.38 -33.01
C LEU A 229 -19.38 29.95 -31.61
N PRO A 230 -19.61 31.26 -31.37
CA PRO A 230 -19.28 31.92 -30.11
C PRO A 230 -19.89 31.29 -28.88
N ASP A 231 -21.09 30.68 -29.01
CA ASP A 231 -21.80 30.03 -27.93
C ASP A 231 -21.55 28.50 -27.81
N LEU A 232 -20.57 27.97 -28.56
CA LEU A 232 -20.24 26.53 -28.55
C LEU A 232 -20.03 25.98 -27.15
N VAL A 233 -19.23 26.67 -26.33
CA VAL A 233 -18.95 26.25 -24.96
C VAL A 233 -20.24 26.28 -24.11
N GLY A 234 -21.05 27.34 -24.24
CA GLY A 234 -22.31 27.48 -23.54
C GLY A 234 -23.29 26.34 -23.85
N ILE A 235 -23.37 25.91 -25.12
CA ILE A 235 -24.20 24.78 -25.56
C ILE A 235 -23.71 23.48 -24.90
N LEU A 236 -22.43 23.17 -24.98
CA LEU A 236 -21.87 21.94 -24.40
C LEU A 236 -21.99 21.92 -22.87
N GLN A 237 -21.77 23.05 -22.22
CA GLN A 237 -21.94 23.21 -20.77
C GLN A 237 -23.43 23.11 -20.34
N SER A 238 -24.37 23.51 -21.17
CA SER A 238 -25.80 23.30 -20.87
C SER A 238 -26.15 21.83 -20.80
N VAL A 239 -25.61 21.03 -21.71
CA VAL A 239 -25.76 19.57 -21.69
C VAL A 239 -25.04 18.93 -20.49
N GLN A 240 -23.83 19.41 -20.16
CA GLN A 240 -23.15 18.95 -18.94
C GLN A 240 -23.99 19.22 -17.69
N ARG A 241 -24.56 20.42 -17.56
CA ARG A 241 -25.42 20.77 -16.41
C ARG A 241 -26.68 19.92 -16.36
N ALA A 242 -27.32 19.64 -17.50
CA ALA A 242 -28.48 18.76 -17.57
C ALA A 242 -28.16 17.33 -17.09
N LEU A 243 -27.00 16.79 -17.51
CA LEU A 243 -26.58 15.41 -17.19
C LEU A 243 -25.89 15.27 -15.84
N ALA A 244 -25.42 16.34 -15.21
CA ALA A 244 -24.57 16.26 -14.02
C ALA A 244 -25.23 15.47 -12.87
N GLY A 245 -26.50 15.72 -12.59
CA GLY A 245 -27.26 14.99 -11.57
C GLY A 245 -27.34 13.50 -11.85
N PHE A 246 -27.64 13.12 -13.09
CA PHE A 246 -27.68 11.73 -13.51
C PHE A 246 -26.32 11.03 -13.41
N VAL A 247 -25.24 11.70 -13.84
CA VAL A 247 -23.88 11.14 -13.79
C VAL A 247 -23.48 10.87 -12.34
N ILE A 248 -23.73 11.81 -11.44
CA ILE A 248 -23.45 11.65 -10.00
C ILE A 248 -24.28 10.50 -9.42
N ALA A 249 -25.57 10.46 -9.72
CA ALA A 249 -26.49 9.42 -9.25
C ALA A 249 -26.05 8.02 -9.70
N ARG A 250 -25.70 7.89 -10.96
CA ARG A 250 -25.23 6.62 -11.54
C ARG A 250 -23.92 6.14 -10.91
N ILE A 251 -22.97 7.05 -10.69
CA ILE A 251 -21.72 6.73 -10.01
C ILE A 251 -21.99 6.29 -8.57
N ALA A 252 -22.83 7.02 -7.86
CA ALA A 252 -23.17 6.72 -6.48
C ALA A 252 -23.85 5.34 -6.36
N GLU A 253 -24.84 5.05 -7.22
CA GLU A 253 -25.52 3.75 -7.23
C GLU A 253 -24.54 2.61 -7.55
N ARG A 254 -23.67 2.79 -8.53
CA ARG A 254 -22.63 1.82 -8.85
C ARG A 254 -21.66 1.58 -7.68
N CYS A 255 -21.23 2.63 -7.02
CA CYS A 255 -20.38 2.51 -5.82
C CYS A 255 -21.14 1.78 -4.69
N ARG A 256 -22.42 2.07 -4.48
CA ARG A 256 -23.27 1.40 -3.49
C ARG A 256 -23.37 -0.10 -3.76
N GLN A 257 -23.66 -0.48 -5.00
CA GLN A 257 -23.75 -1.88 -5.42
C GLN A 257 -22.42 -2.63 -5.24
N LEU A 258 -21.32 -2.02 -5.67
CA LEU A 258 -19.96 -2.58 -5.48
C LEU A 258 -19.61 -2.75 -4.00
N THR A 259 -19.89 -1.74 -3.18
CA THR A 259 -19.61 -1.80 -1.74
C THR A 259 -20.42 -2.90 -1.07
N ARG A 260 -21.71 -3.03 -1.43
CA ARG A 260 -22.56 -4.10 -0.91
C ARG A 260 -22.07 -5.49 -1.35
N ALA A 261 -21.75 -5.65 -2.63
CA ALA A 261 -21.22 -6.90 -3.16
C ALA A 261 -19.89 -7.29 -2.50
N LEU A 262 -18.99 -6.32 -2.35
CA LEU A 262 -17.71 -6.51 -1.67
C LEU A 262 -17.89 -6.92 -0.20
N TYR A 263 -18.84 -6.31 0.51
CA TYR A 263 -19.11 -6.67 1.91
C TYR A 263 -19.69 -8.08 2.03
N VAL A 264 -20.70 -8.44 1.21
CA VAL A 264 -21.31 -9.77 1.22
C VAL A 264 -20.27 -10.86 0.94
N TYR A 265 -19.51 -10.68 -0.12
CA TYR A 265 -18.47 -11.63 -0.50
C TYR A 265 -17.33 -11.67 0.51
N GLY A 266 -16.83 -10.51 0.93
CA GLY A 266 -15.70 -10.41 1.86
C GLY A 266 -16.00 -11.01 3.23
N ARG A 267 -17.21 -10.80 3.76
CA ARG A 267 -17.65 -11.44 5.02
C ARG A 267 -17.71 -12.95 4.91
N ALA A 268 -18.33 -13.48 3.86
CA ALA A 268 -18.41 -14.91 3.65
C ALA A 268 -17.02 -15.54 3.46
N PHE A 269 -16.13 -14.83 2.74
CA PHE A 269 -14.74 -15.23 2.57
C PHE A 269 -14.00 -15.26 3.91
N HIS A 270 -14.11 -14.20 4.71
CA HIS A 270 -13.47 -14.12 6.02
C HIS A 270 -13.94 -15.25 6.95
N VAL A 271 -15.25 -15.46 7.07
CA VAL A 271 -15.82 -16.55 7.87
C VAL A 271 -15.33 -17.91 7.38
N GLY A 272 -15.36 -18.17 6.08
CA GLY A 272 -14.90 -19.42 5.47
C GLY A 272 -13.40 -19.66 5.71
N TYR A 273 -12.58 -18.63 5.53
CA TYR A 273 -11.13 -18.70 5.71
C TYR A 273 -10.76 -18.96 7.17
N THR A 274 -11.37 -18.24 8.11
CA THR A 274 -11.18 -18.43 9.55
C THR A 274 -11.62 -19.84 10.01
N ALA A 275 -12.79 -20.31 9.53
CA ALA A 275 -13.27 -21.65 9.83
C ALA A 275 -12.33 -22.75 9.29
N LEU A 276 -11.81 -22.56 8.08
CA LEU A 276 -10.87 -23.50 7.45
C LEU A 276 -9.53 -23.54 8.21
N LYS A 277 -8.97 -22.40 8.58
CA LYS A 277 -7.76 -22.31 9.41
C LYS A 277 -7.95 -23.03 10.75
N ARG A 278 -9.05 -22.74 11.46
CA ARG A 278 -9.37 -23.40 12.75
C ARG A 278 -9.48 -24.92 12.61
N ARG A 279 -10.13 -25.41 11.56
CA ARG A 279 -10.28 -26.86 11.30
C ARG A 279 -8.93 -27.55 11.09
N LEU A 280 -7.99 -26.86 10.46
CA LEU A 280 -6.66 -27.39 10.15
C LEU A 280 -5.63 -27.13 11.26
N GLY A 281 -5.97 -26.37 12.29
CA GLY A 281 -5.05 -25.98 13.35
C GLY A 281 -3.98 -24.99 12.85
N LEU A 282 -4.34 -24.14 11.90
CA LEU A 282 -3.43 -23.15 11.31
C LEU A 282 -3.79 -21.74 11.77
N LEU A 283 -2.77 -20.90 11.87
CA LEU A 283 -2.87 -19.48 12.18
C LEU A 283 -2.13 -18.69 11.10
N ASP A 284 -2.54 -17.45 10.84
CA ASP A 284 -1.74 -16.48 10.10
C ASP A 284 -1.25 -15.34 11.01
N TYR A 285 -0.52 -14.39 10.44
CA TYR A 285 0.05 -13.28 11.21
C TYR A 285 -1.02 -12.38 11.83
N ASP A 286 -2.16 -12.19 11.16
CA ASP A 286 -3.27 -11.38 11.67
C ASP A 286 -3.98 -12.10 12.83
N ASP A 287 -4.12 -13.42 12.77
CA ASP A 287 -4.64 -14.23 13.87
C ASP A 287 -3.80 -14.09 15.15
N LEU A 288 -2.46 -14.04 15.03
CA LEU A 288 -1.59 -13.92 16.20
C LEU A 288 -1.94 -12.68 17.01
N ILE A 289 -2.12 -11.54 16.35
CA ILE A 289 -2.43 -10.27 17.02
C ILE A 289 -3.89 -10.24 17.48
N GLY A 290 -4.81 -10.64 16.61
CA GLY A 290 -6.26 -10.64 16.89
C GLY A 290 -6.61 -11.53 18.07
N LEU A 291 -6.15 -12.78 18.09
CA LEU A 291 -6.40 -13.74 19.16
C LEU A 291 -5.72 -13.34 20.48
N THR A 292 -4.51 -12.78 20.43
CA THR A 292 -3.85 -12.27 21.65
C THR A 292 -4.62 -11.08 22.22
N ASN A 293 -5.09 -10.16 21.38
CA ASN A 293 -5.95 -9.06 21.84
C ASN A 293 -7.26 -9.57 22.44
N ALA A 294 -7.91 -10.57 21.81
CA ALA A 294 -9.14 -11.17 22.32
C ALA A 294 -8.90 -11.88 23.67
N LEU A 295 -7.80 -12.64 23.79
CA LEU A 295 -7.40 -13.31 25.03
C LEU A 295 -7.26 -12.32 26.19
N LEU A 296 -6.64 -11.17 25.96
CA LEU A 296 -6.47 -10.11 26.97
C LEU A 296 -7.74 -9.27 27.21
N GLN A 297 -8.85 -9.54 26.49
CA GLN A 297 -10.15 -8.87 26.67
C GLN A 297 -11.18 -9.71 27.42
N GLN A 298 -11.08 -11.03 27.39
CA GLN A 298 -12.07 -11.94 27.99
C GLN A 298 -11.97 -11.89 29.52
N SER A 299 -13.07 -11.54 30.19
CA SER A 299 -13.10 -11.22 31.61
C SER A 299 -12.53 -12.29 32.54
N ASP A 300 -12.78 -13.57 32.25
CA ASP A 300 -12.42 -14.67 33.18
C ASP A 300 -10.97 -15.18 33.00
N ALA A 301 -10.47 -15.17 31.74
CA ALA A 301 -9.10 -15.58 31.42
C ALA A 301 -8.13 -14.41 31.45
N ALA A 302 -8.61 -13.18 31.11
CA ALA A 302 -7.77 -12.01 30.96
C ALA A 302 -7.03 -11.63 32.24
N GLU A 303 -7.72 -11.63 33.40
CA GLU A 303 -7.10 -11.31 34.70
C GLU A 303 -5.98 -12.30 35.04
N TRP A 304 -6.22 -13.62 34.83
CA TRP A 304 -5.22 -14.62 35.10
C TRP A 304 -4.05 -14.60 34.12
N VAL A 305 -4.32 -14.41 32.84
CA VAL A 305 -3.28 -14.26 31.80
C VAL A 305 -2.48 -12.98 32.03
N ALA A 306 -3.16 -11.86 32.31
CA ALA A 306 -2.52 -10.60 32.65
C ALA A 306 -1.63 -10.75 33.89
N TRP A 307 -2.11 -11.36 34.96
CA TRP A 307 -1.32 -11.61 36.16
C TRP A 307 -0.07 -12.47 35.89
N LYS A 308 -0.20 -13.51 35.04
CA LYS A 308 0.93 -14.34 34.60
C LYS A 308 1.95 -13.56 33.74
N LEU A 309 1.48 -12.67 32.89
CA LEU A 309 2.33 -11.82 32.05
C LEU A 309 2.92 -10.66 32.85
N ASP A 310 2.13 -10.09 33.74
CA ASP A 310 2.51 -8.95 34.58
C ASP A 310 3.69 -9.26 35.49
N SER A 311 3.72 -10.47 36.06
CA SER A 311 4.87 -10.94 36.84
C SER A 311 6.16 -11.09 35.99
N ALA A 312 6.05 -11.14 34.66
CA ALA A 312 7.17 -11.39 33.75
C ALA A 312 7.66 -10.13 33.02
N ILE A 313 6.82 -9.09 32.86
CA ILE A 313 7.16 -7.89 32.07
C ILE A 313 7.26 -6.69 32.99
N ARG A 314 8.50 -6.24 33.26
CA ARG A 314 8.77 -5.01 34.04
C ARG A 314 9.19 -3.84 33.17
N HIS A 315 9.87 -4.10 32.08
CA HIS A 315 10.41 -3.08 31.18
C HIS A 315 9.99 -3.39 29.74
N MET A 316 9.38 -2.44 29.09
CA MET A 316 8.93 -2.54 27.69
C MET A 316 9.64 -1.49 26.86
N LEU A 317 10.34 -1.94 25.81
CA LEU A 317 10.97 -1.09 24.81
C LEU A 317 10.32 -1.36 23.46
N VAL A 318 9.80 -0.30 22.84
CA VAL A 318 9.16 -0.36 21.51
C VAL A 318 10.02 0.43 20.55
N ASP A 319 10.58 -0.25 19.57
CA ASP A 319 11.38 0.35 18.50
C ASP A 319 10.55 0.47 17.22
N GLU A 320 10.90 1.43 16.35
CA GLU A 320 10.20 1.73 15.09
C GLU A 320 8.67 1.88 15.26
N ALA A 321 8.31 2.59 16.30
CA ALA A 321 6.90 2.73 16.75
C ALA A 321 5.94 3.27 15.68
N GLN A 322 6.42 4.02 14.68
CA GLN A 322 5.63 4.52 13.56
C GLN A 322 5.15 3.42 12.59
N ASP A 323 5.79 2.24 12.63
CA ASP A 323 5.44 1.11 11.77
C ASP A 323 4.51 0.11 12.48
N THR A 324 4.08 0.44 13.69
CA THR A 324 3.18 -0.38 14.51
C THR A 324 1.72 -0.14 14.08
N SER A 325 0.99 -1.23 13.79
CA SER A 325 -0.43 -1.16 13.41
C SER A 325 -1.36 -0.86 14.60
N PRO A 326 -2.59 -0.34 14.36
CA PRO A 326 -3.54 -0.09 15.44
C PRO A 326 -3.82 -1.30 16.36
N PRO A 327 -4.00 -2.55 15.85
CA PRO A 327 -4.16 -3.72 16.71
C PRO A 327 -2.93 -4.05 17.56
N GLN A 328 -1.72 -3.83 17.03
CA GLN A 328 -0.48 -4.00 17.79
C GLN A 328 -0.37 -2.94 18.90
N TRP A 329 -0.74 -1.68 18.61
CA TRP A 329 -0.82 -0.63 19.63
C TRP A 329 -1.83 -0.95 20.71
N GLN A 330 -2.97 -1.53 20.36
CA GLN A 330 -3.98 -1.97 21.33
C GLN A 330 -3.41 -3.02 22.29
N LEU A 331 -2.63 -3.97 21.76
CA LEU A 331 -1.93 -4.97 22.58
C LEU A 331 -0.91 -4.33 23.52
N LEU A 332 0.02 -3.51 22.97
CA LEU A 332 1.08 -2.87 23.75
C LEU A 332 0.49 -1.98 24.86
N ARG A 333 -0.58 -1.27 24.56
CA ARG A 333 -1.29 -0.43 25.51
C ARG A 333 -1.85 -1.25 26.69
N ARG A 334 -2.49 -2.38 26.43
CA ARG A 334 -3.02 -3.26 27.47
C ARG A 334 -1.94 -3.84 28.36
N LEU A 335 -0.84 -4.28 27.77
CA LEU A 335 0.31 -4.79 28.51
C LEU A 335 0.98 -3.71 29.38
N SER A 336 0.82 -2.44 29.03
CA SER A 336 1.39 -1.32 29.79
C SER A 336 0.36 -0.61 30.72
N ASP A 337 -0.90 -1.02 30.75
CA ASP A 337 -1.94 -0.36 31.56
C ASP A 337 -1.55 -0.31 33.04
N GLU A 338 -1.05 -1.41 33.59
CA GLU A 338 -0.63 -1.51 34.98
C GLU A 338 0.71 -0.84 35.31
N PHE A 339 1.48 -0.38 34.28
CA PHE A 339 2.76 0.28 34.51
C PHE A 339 2.60 1.63 35.22
N PHE A 340 1.45 2.26 35.04
CA PHE A 340 1.10 3.52 35.69
C PHE A 340 0.57 3.36 37.12
N ASP A 341 0.16 2.16 37.51
CA ASP A 341 -0.34 1.86 38.84
C ASP A 341 0.79 1.38 39.80
N SER A 342 2.00 1.20 39.27
CA SER A 342 3.14 0.68 40.04
C SER A 342 3.72 1.71 41.01
N PRO A 343 4.08 1.33 42.25
CA PRO A 343 4.70 2.21 43.21
C PRO A 343 6.03 2.79 42.69
N MET A 344 6.17 4.11 42.71
CA MET A 344 7.38 4.79 42.23
C MET A 344 8.54 4.70 43.21
N ASP A 345 8.26 4.53 44.50
CA ASP A 345 9.23 4.56 45.59
C ASP A 345 9.94 3.21 45.81
N ASP A 346 9.44 2.15 45.22
CA ASP A 346 10.06 0.82 45.29
C ASP A 346 10.87 0.53 43.99
N PRO A 347 12.21 0.53 44.04
CA PRO A 347 13.03 0.22 42.87
C PRO A 347 12.78 -1.17 42.28
N ASP A 348 12.41 -2.14 43.14
CA ASP A 348 12.17 -3.54 42.73
C ASP A 348 10.79 -3.73 42.10
N ALA A 349 9.83 -2.84 42.36
CA ALA A 349 8.51 -2.83 41.75
C ALA A 349 8.41 -1.87 40.56
N ARG A 350 9.47 -1.11 40.23
CA ARG A 350 9.48 -0.11 39.15
C ARG A 350 9.29 -0.77 37.79
N ARG A 351 8.32 -0.23 37.04
CA ARG A 351 8.07 -0.58 35.63
C ARG A 351 8.38 0.59 34.72
N THR A 352 8.89 0.33 33.53
CA THR A 352 9.25 1.39 32.57
C THR A 352 8.76 1.07 31.18
N LEU A 353 8.27 2.10 30.49
CA LEU A 353 7.92 2.07 29.09
C LEU A 353 8.82 3.03 28.32
N PHE A 354 9.52 2.54 27.30
CA PHE A 354 10.36 3.31 26.42
C PHE A 354 9.90 3.10 24.97
N ILE A 355 9.52 4.18 24.30
CA ILE A 355 9.03 4.15 22.93
C ILE A 355 9.92 5.03 22.09
N VAL A 356 10.41 4.53 20.97
CA VAL A 356 11.18 5.29 19.99
C VAL A 356 10.58 5.09 18.60
N GLY A 357 10.50 6.16 17.84
CA GLY A 357 9.98 6.16 16.48
C GLY A 357 10.04 7.53 15.83
N ASP A 358 9.93 7.54 14.53
CA ASP A 358 9.84 8.75 13.72
C ASP A 358 8.69 8.61 12.70
N PHE A 359 7.57 9.26 12.96
CA PHE A 359 6.39 9.19 12.09
C PHE A 359 6.67 9.60 10.64
N LYS A 360 7.71 10.41 10.39
CA LYS A 360 8.14 10.80 9.04
C LYS A 360 8.77 9.63 8.26
N GLN A 361 9.22 8.59 8.96
CA GLN A 361 9.83 7.40 8.38
C GLN A 361 8.86 6.23 8.20
N SER A 362 7.58 6.40 8.48
CA SER A 362 6.58 5.35 8.28
C SER A 362 6.45 5.01 6.79
N ILE A 363 6.74 3.76 6.44
CA ILE A 363 6.67 3.21 5.07
C ILE A 363 5.83 1.95 4.98
N TYR A 364 5.21 1.49 6.07
CA TYR A 364 4.44 0.25 6.17
C TYR A 364 2.92 0.46 6.21
N SER A 365 2.41 1.58 5.66
CA SER A 365 0.97 1.82 5.56
C SER A 365 0.24 0.71 4.79
N PHE A 366 0.90 0.08 3.81
CA PHE A 366 0.37 -1.07 3.06
C PHE A 366 0.26 -2.35 3.91
N GLN A 367 0.91 -2.41 5.08
CA GLN A 367 0.77 -3.47 6.08
C GLN A 367 -0.12 -3.06 7.27
N GLY A 368 -0.84 -1.94 7.13
CA GLY A 368 -1.77 -1.46 8.15
C GLY A 368 -1.14 -0.55 9.21
N ALA A 369 0.14 -0.16 9.09
CA ALA A 369 0.71 0.86 9.95
C ALA A 369 0.05 2.23 9.69
N ASP A 370 -0.29 2.93 10.77
CA ASP A 370 -0.85 4.27 10.71
C ASP A 370 -0.03 5.21 11.61
N PRO A 371 0.79 6.08 11.04
CA PRO A 371 1.62 7.01 11.83
C PRO A 371 0.79 7.98 12.68
N ALA A 372 -0.48 8.25 12.33
CA ALA A 372 -1.36 9.08 13.15
C ALA A 372 -1.66 8.44 14.51
N VAL A 373 -1.69 7.11 14.58
CA VAL A 373 -1.91 6.38 15.84
C VAL A 373 -0.79 6.62 16.84
N LEU A 374 0.48 6.74 16.39
CA LEU A 374 1.59 7.07 17.28
C LEU A 374 1.35 8.44 17.98
N GLY A 375 0.81 9.43 17.26
CA GLY A 375 0.41 10.72 17.84
C GLY A 375 -0.69 10.58 18.90
N VAL A 376 -1.69 9.73 18.64
CA VAL A 376 -2.77 9.44 19.59
C VAL A 376 -2.24 8.74 20.84
N VAL A 377 -1.39 7.73 20.68
CA VAL A 377 -0.75 7.00 21.79
C VAL A 377 0.11 7.92 22.64
N ARG A 378 0.90 8.80 22.01
CA ARG A 378 1.69 9.81 22.72
C ARG A 378 0.83 10.70 23.63
N LEU A 379 -0.28 11.21 23.12
CA LEU A 379 -1.22 12.05 23.90
C LEU A 379 -1.90 11.27 25.04
N ASP A 380 -2.28 10.02 24.79
CA ASP A 380 -2.85 9.13 25.80
C ASP A 380 -1.86 8.89 26.94
N LEU A 381 -0.61 8.53 26.62
CA LEU A 381 0.45 8.31 27.60
C LEU A 381 0.77 9.59 28.40
N GLN A 382 0.79 10.75 27.76
CA GLN A 382 0.95 12.04 28.44
C GLN A 382 -0.21 12.30 29.41
N THR A 383 -1.44 11.99 29.02
CA THR A 383 -2.63 12.18 29.84
C THR A 383 -2.60 11.25 31.06
N ARG A 384 -2.31 9.97 30.87
CA ARG A 384 -2.20 8.98 31.96
C ARG A 384 -1.09 9.33 32.93
N ALA A 385 0.10 9.66 32.42
CA ALA A 385 1.23 10.06 33.25
C ALA A 385 0.89 11.27 34.13
N ARG A 386 0.18 12.27 33.60
CA ARG A 386 -0.28 13.43 34.38
C ARG A 386 -1.32 13.05 35.43
N THR A 387 -2.30 12.22 35.06
CA THR A 387 -3.41 11.84 35.97
C THR A 387 -2.89 10.99 37.15
N GLN A 388 -1.91 10.15 36.92
CA GLN A 388 -1.35 9.24 37.92
C GLN A 388 -0.02 9.72 38.53
N HIS A 389 0.35 10.98 38.23
CA HIS A 389 1.56 11.61 38.73
C HIS A 389 2.87 10.87 38.42
N HIS A 390 2.90 10.08 37.32
CA HIS A 390 4.09 9.41 36.84
C HIS A 390 4.96 10.35 35.96
N PRO A 391 6.30 10.29 36.06
CA PRO A 391 7.16 11.09 35.22
C PRO A 391 7.16 10.53 33.77
N LEU A 392 6.78 11.36 32.81
CA LEU A 392 6.95 11.10 31.40
C LEU A 392 7.95 12.08 30.80
N ARG A 393 8.97 11.57 30.13
CA ARG A 393 9.92 12.38 29.37
C ARG A 393 9.64 12.22 27.89
N ASP A 394 9.23 13.31 27.27
CA ASP A 394 9.02 13.39 25.83
C ASP A 394 10.23 14.12 25.22
N LEU A 395 11.06 13.38 24.48
CA LEU A 395 12.35 13.85 23.99
C LEU A 395 12.40 13.76 22.47
N SER A 396 12.81 14.87 21.84
CA SER A 396 13.11 14.88 20.41
C SER A 396 14.59 14.64 20.15
N LEU A 397 14.91 13.79 19.19
CA LEU A 397 16.26 13.49 18.75
C LEU A 397 16.53 14.21 17.41
N ASP A 398 17.15 15.37 17.47
CA ASP A 398 17.46 16.22 16.31
C ASP A 398 18.90 16.02 15.78
N VAL A 399 19.73 15.28 16.52
CA VAL A 399 21.13 15.02 16.17
C VAL A 399 21.30 13.65 15.53
N SER A 400 21.73 13.63 14.27
CA SER A 400 22.04 12.39 13.55
C SER A 400 23.51 12.02 13.72
N PHE A 401 23.77 10.80 14.21
CA PHE A 401 25.10 10.21 14.29
C PHE A 401 25.50 9.43 13.03
N ARG A 402 24.53 9.15 12.16
CA ARG A 402 24.70 8.36 10.93
C ARG A 402 25.01 9.24 9.73
N THR A 403 24.27 10.32 9.53
CA THR A 403 24.18 11.07 8.28
C THR A 403 25.05 12.34 8.31
N ALA A 404 25.75 12.63 7.21
CA ALA A 404 26.53 13.86 7.06
C ALA A 404 25.62 15.08 6.84
N GLN A 405 26.08 16.27 7.27
CA GLN A 405 25.29 17.51 7.23
C GLN A 405 24.72 17.87 5.85
N PRO A 406 25.48 17.78 4.71
CA PRO A 406 24.92 18.13 3.40
C PRO A 406 23.69 17.32 2.97
N VAL A 407 23.57 16.06 3.44
CA VAL A 407 22.39 15.21 3.18
C VAL A 407 21.23 15.67 4.06
N LEU A 408 21.50 15.98 5.33
CA LEU A 408 20.49 16.51 6.25
C LEU A 408 19.97 17.87 5.80
N ASP A 409 20.81 18.73 5.24
CA ASP A 409 20.42 20.05 4.73
C ASP A 409 19.40 19.92 3.58
N LEU A 410 19.57 18.93 2.69
CA LEU A 410 18.54 18.64 1.68
C LEU A 410 17.25 18.16 2.32
N VAL A 411 17.33 17.19 3.24
CA VAL A 411 16.14 16.68 3.94
C VAL A 411 15.41 17.81 4.66
N ASN A 412 16.13 18.63 5.44
CA ASN A 412 15.55 19.78 6.13
C ASN A 412 14.85 20.74 5.18
N ARG A 413 15.49 21.06 4.06
CA ARG A 413 14.90 21.98 3.04
C ARG A 413 13.67 21.40 2.38
N VAL A 414 13.66 20.09 2.08
CA VAL A 414 12.50 19.43 1.48
C VAL A 414 11.34 19.39 2.47
N MET A 415 11.63 19.02 3.72
CA MET A 415 10.60 18.90 4.76
C MET A 415 9.99 20.25 5.15
N ASP A 416 10.79 21.31 5.20
CA ASP A 416 10.35 22.68 5.48
C ASP A 416 9.44 23.24 4.37
N GLY A 417 9.59 22.78 3.14
CA GLY A 417 8.80 23.19 1.97
C GLY A 417 7.54 22.34 1.69
N LEU A 418 7.25 21.33 2.50
CA LEU A 418 6.07 20.47 2.33
C LEU A 418 4.94 20.94 3.26
N ASP A 419 3.91 21.56 2.65
CA ASP A 419 2.66 21.85 3.35
C ASP A 419 1.99 20.54 3.81
N GLY A 420 1.49 20.50 5.05
CA GLY A 420 0.73 19.36 5.57
C GLY A 420 1.52 18.28 6.30
N ILE A 421 2.86 18.39 6.45
CA ILE A 421 3.61 17.46 7.34
C ILE A 421 3.28 17.70 8.81
N THR A 422 2.78 18.89 9.13
CA THR A 422 2.32 19.26 10.48
C THR A 422 0.83 18.99 10.71
N ASP A 423 0.12 18.48 9.73
CA ASP A 423 -1.30 18.11 9.83
C ASP A 423 -1.46 16.58 9.74
N PRO A 424 -2.07 15.93 10.70
CA PRO A 424 -2.99 16.45 11.70
C PRO A 424 -2.28 17.10 12.91
N PRO A 425 -2.96 18.01 13.67
CA PRO A 425 -2.38 18.81 14.76
C PRO A 425 -1.83 18.02 15.96
N ARG A 426 -1.72 16.71 15.82
CA ARG A 426 -1.22 15.77 16.83
C ARG A 426 0.24 15.38 16.62
N LEU A 427 0.84 15.74 15.49
CA LEU A 427 2.24 15.48 15.20
C LEU A 427 3.10 16.65 15.69
N PRO A 428 4.28 16.39 16.29
CA PRO A 428 5.17 17.46 16.71
C PRO A 428 5.67 18.25 15.49
N ASP A 429 5.95 19.54 15.71
CA ASP A 429 6.58 20.38 14.70
C ASP A 429 7.88 19.76 14.17
N PHE A 430 8.15 19.95 12.88
CA PHE A 430 9.39 19.49 12.30
C PHE A 430 10.59 20.24 12.92
N LEU A 431 11.50 19.47 13.51
CA LEU A 431 12.78 19.99 13.98
C LEU A 431 13.87 19.70 12.96
N ALA A 432 14.62 20.73 12.56
CA ALA A 432 15.74 20.58 11.63
C ALA A 432 16.81 19.66 12.20
N HIS A 433 17.21 18.66 11.42
CA HIS A 433 18.23 17.71 11.81
C HIS A 433 19.62 18.29 11.72
N ARG A 434 20.48 17.90 12.66
CA ARG A 434 21.90 18.29 12.73
C ARG A 434 22.77 17.05 12.76
N SER A 435 23.94 17.11 12.12
CA SER A 435 24.88 15.99 12.14
C SER A 435 25.86 16.11 13.33
N ALA A 436 26.03 15.01 14.06
CA ALA A 436 27.13 14.85 14.99
C ALA A 436 28.51 14.69 14.27
N ARG A 437 28.46 14.27 12.99
CA ARG A 437 29.65 13.99 12.17
C ARG A 437 30.15 15.27 11.47
N LYS A 438 30.59 16.25 12.25
CA LYS A 438 30.97 17.60 11.76
C LYS A 438 32.02 17.62 10.66
N GLN A 439 32.89 16.60 10.58
CA GLN A 439 33.98 16.50 9.59
C GLN A 439 33.66 15.52 8.45
N ALA A 440 32.50 14.87 8.47
CA ALA A 440 32.11 13.95 7.40
C ALA A 440 31.69 14.74 6.17
N GLY A 441 32.39 14.55 5.07
CA GLY A 441 31.97 15.03 3.76
C GLY A 441 30.68 14.36 3.31
N GLY A 442 29.93 15.04 2.46
CA GLY A 442 28.73 14.52 1.82
C GLY A 442 28.43 15.30 0.54
N PHE A 443 27.75 14.65 -0.37
CA PHE A 443 27.30 15.27 -1.63
C PHE A 443 25.91 14.80 -1.96
N VAL A 444 25.06 15.71 -2.38
CA VAL A 444 23.74 15.41 -2.90
C VAL A 444 23.65 15.97 -4.33
N GLY A 445 23.32 15.11 -5.26
CA GLY A 445 23.12 15.48 -6.66
C GLY A 445 21.69 15.17 -7.12
N ILE A 446 21.08 16.10 -7.84
CA ILE A 446 19.78 15.91 -8.49
C ILE A 446 20.05 15.77 -9.99
N TRP A 447 19.59 14.67 -10.58
CA TRP A 447 19.70 14.46 -12.01
C TRP A 447 18.42 14.92 -12.70
N PRO A 448 18.55 15.55 -13.87
CA PRO A 448 17.37 15.99 -14.61
C PRO A 448 16.53 14.79 -15.05
N VAL A 449 15.24 15.02 -15.18
CA VAL A 449 14.32 14.02 -15.73
C VAL A 449 14.68 13.76 -17.19
N THR A 450 14.85 12.50 -17.54
CA THR A 450 15.10 12.07 -18.92
C THR A 450 13.85 12.36 -19.76
N LYS A 451 13.98 13.23 -20.75
CA LYS A 451 12.93 13.55 -21.72
C LYS A 451 13.31 12.91 -23.05
N VAL A 452 12.41 12.13 -23.60
CA VAL A 452 12.52 11.61 -24.96
C VAL A 452 11.54 12.40 -25.81
N GLU A 453 12.02 13.03 -26.87
CA GLU A 453 11.14 13.63 -27.86
C GLU A 453 10.35 12.51 -28.55
N ALA A 454 9.03 12.60 -28.47
CA ALA A 454 8.17 11.70 -29.20
C ALA A 454 8.36 11.96 -30.70
N ASN A 455 9.23 11.17 -31.32
CA ASN A 455 9.33 11.16 -32.77
C ASN A 455 8.28 10.17 -33.30
N PRO A 456 7.16 10.62 -33.84
CA PRO A 456 6.14 9.76 -34.41
C PRO A 456 6.65 9.16 -35.72
N ARG A 457 7.57 8.21 -35.65
CA ARG A 457 7.87 7.38 -36.82
C ARG A 457 6.65 6.48 -37.00
N THR A 458 5.84 6.79 -37.98
CA THR A 458 4.86 5.83 -38.52
C THR A 458 5.64 4.65 -39.08
N LEU A 459 5.73 3.57 -38.28
CA LEU A 459 6.31 2.33 -38.74
C LEU A 459 5.41 1.76 -39.85
N PRO A 460 5.96 1.29 -40.98
CA PRO A 460 5.19 0.55 -41.97
C PRO A 460 4.54 -0.66 -41.29
N MET A 461 3.33 -1.03 -41.74
CA MET A 461 2.54 -2.12 -41.17
C MET A 461 3.26 -3.48 -41.10
N PHE A 462 4.33 -3.65 -41.90
CA PHE A 462 5.18 -4.84 -41.97
C PHE A 462 6.66 -4.52 -41.66
N ALA A 463 6.92 -3.59 -40.74
CA ALA A 463 8.30 -3.33 -40.33
C ALA A 463 8.91 -4.58 -39.66
N PRO A 464 10.14 -4.98 -40.03
CA PRO A 464 10.81 -6.10 -39.35
C PRO A 464 10.99 -5.81 -37.85
N PRO A 465 11.00 -6.84 -36.97
CA PRO A 465 11.14 -6.67 -35.52
C PRO A 465 12.39 -5.92 -35.06
N ALA A 466 13.39 -5.80 -35.93
CA ALA A 466 14.64 -5.07 -35.67
C ALA A 466 14.53 -3.52 -35.84
N VAL A 467 13.39 -3.00 -36.27
CA VAL A 467 13.18 -1.56 -36.30
C VAL A 467 13.07 -1.06 -34.86
N GLN A 468 14.05 -0.27 -34.47
CA GLN A 468 14.18 0.33 -33.14
C GLN A 468 12.84 0.90 -32.67
N LEU A 469 12.30 0.30 -31.62
CA LEU A 469 11.19 0.89 -30.86
C LEU A 469 11.53 2.33 -30.50
N PRO A 470 10.57 3.25 -30.48
CA PRO A 470 10.82 4.62 -30.06
C PRO A 470 11.59 4.62 -28.75
N GLU A 471 12.63 5.46 -28.66
CA GLU A 471 13.48 5.55 -27.48
C GLU A 471 12.61 5.67 -26.23
N ASP A 472 12.72 4.66 -25.35
CA ASP A 472 11.95 4.62 -24.11
C ASP A 472 12.70 5.44 -23.05
N ALA A 473 12.07 6.50 -22.56
CA ALA A 473 12.63 7.36 -21.51
C ALA A 473 13.08 6.56 -20.29
N ALA A 474 12.34 5.50 -19.93
CA ALA A 474 12.69 4.63 -18.81
C ALA A 474 13.95 3.78 -19.11
N ALA A 475 14.09 3.28 -20.33
CA ALA A 475 15.29 2.53 -20.75
C ALA A 475 16.52 3.45 -20.80
N GLN A 476 16.36 4.66 -21.32
CA GLN A 476 17.43 5.65 -21.37
C GLN A 476 17.85 6.07 -19.96
N ALA A 477 16.90 6.36 -19.06
CA ALA A 477 17.19 6.68 -17.66
C ALA A 477 17.93 5.53 -16.95
N ALA A 478 17.54 4.28 -17.19
CA ALA A 478 18.23 3.11 -16.65
C ALA A 478 19.68 2.99 -17.17
N ALA A 479 19.88 3.22 -18.45
CA ALA A 479 21.22 3.23 -19.07
C ALA A 479 22.10 4.36 -18.52
N ASP A 480 21.54 5.56 -18.31
CA ASP A 480 22.25 6.73 -17.77
C ASP A 480 22.68 6.49 -16.31
N VAL A 481 21.79 5.95 -15.47
CA VAL A 481 22.12 5.56 -14.09
C VAL A 481 23.25 4.53 -14.09
N THR A 482 23.11 3.49 -14.91
CA THR A 482 24.10 2.40 -14.99
C THR A 482 25.48 2.92 -15.42
N ARG A 483 25.54 3.79 -16.45
CA ARG A 483 26.78 4.39 -16.95
C ARG A 483 27.49 5.20 -15.87
N ARG A 484 26.72 6.00 -15.12
CA ARG A 484 27.26 6.80 -14.01
C ARG A 484 27.83 5.92 -12.90
N LEU A 485 27.09 4.90 -12.49
CA LEU A 485 27.55 3.96 -11.47
C LEU A 485 28.81 3.20 -11.90
N ALA A 486 28.83 2.70 -13.13
CA ALA A 486 30.00 2.02 -13.70
C ALA A 486 31.23 2.93 -13.73
N GLY A 487 31.05 4.24 -14.00
CA GLY A 487 32.13 5.22 -13.95
C GLY A 487 32.62 5.56 -12.53
N MET A 488 31.78 5.41 -11.53
CA MET A 488 32.11 5.72 -10.13
C MET A 488 32.73 4.51 -9.40
N ILE A 489 32.24 3.31 -9.64
CA ILE A 489 32.74 2.08 -9.00
C ILE A 489 34.18 1.85 -9.38
N GLY A 490 35.05 1.64 -8.41
CA GLY A 490 36.49 1.44 -8.59
C GLY A 490 37.30 2.71 -8.86
N SER A 491 36.66 3.88 -9.06
CA SER A 491 37.33 5.16 -9.32
C SER A 491 37.08 6.19 -8.24
N HIS A 492 35.88 6.27 -7.70
CA HIS A 492 35.50 7.24 -6.67
C HIS A 492 36.05 6.81 -5.30
N ARG A 493 36.66 7.76 -4.56
CA ARG A 493 37.15 7.54 -3.19
C ARG A 493 36.09 7.97 -2.17
N LEU A 494 35.79 7.06 -1.25
CA LEU A 494 34.94 7.34 -0.09
C LEU A 494 35.72 8.18 0.95
N SER A 495 35.02 8.75 1.93
CA SER A 495 35.61 9.50 3.05
C SER A 495 36.58 8.67 3.87
N SER A 496 36.48 7.35 3.85
CA SER A 496 37.43 6.40 4.46
C SER A 496 38.73 6.22 3.67
N GLY A 497 38.88 6.85 2.49
CA GLY A 497 40.00 6.71 1.57
C GLY A 497 39.96 5.48 0.65
N ARG A 498 39.06 4.49 0.89
CA ARG A 498 38.91 3.34 0.03
C ARG A 498 38.10 3.67 -1.23
N LEU A 499 38.25 2.88 -2.28
CA LEU A 499 37.47 3.02 -3.51
C LEU A 499 36.06 2.48 -3.32
N LEU A 500 35.10 3.13 -4.00
CA LEU A 500 33.70 2.71 -4.04
C LEU A 500 33.57 1.31 -4.64
N GLN A 501 32.86 0.43 -3.95
CA GLN A 501 32.55 -0.94 -4.37
C GLN A 501 31.04 -1.06 -4.69
N PRO A 502 30.60 -2.05 -5.49
CA PRO A 502 29.18 -2.25 -5.76
C PRO A 502 28.31 -2.39 -4.50
N GLY A 503 28.82 -3.06 -3.47
CA GLY A 503 28.12 -3.23 -2.18
C GLY A 503 27.93 -1.94 -1.37
N ASP A 504 28.58 -0.83 -1.76
CA ASP A 504 28.38 0.49 -1.13
C ASP A 504 27.24 1.28 -1.76
N VAL A 505 26.65 0.78 -2.86
CA VAL A 505 25.63 1.47 -3.63
C VAL A 505 24.26 0.86 -3.32
N MET A 506 23.31 1.69 -2.90
CA MET A 506 21.92 1.30 -2.72
C MET A 506 21.03 2.10 -3.68
N ILE A 507 20.20 1.40 -4.44
CA ILE A 507 19.21 2.01 -5.35
C ILE A 507 17.83 1.76 -4.77
N LEU A 508 17.12 2.84 -4.42
CA LEU A 508 15.77 2.77 -3.88
C LEU A 508 14.75 3.10 -4.96
N LEU A 509 13.77 2.24 -5.14
CA LEU A 509 12.68 2.39 -6.11
C LEU A 509 11.34 2.31 -5.39
N ARG A 510 10.40 3.18 -5.77
CA ARG A 510 9.06 3.20 -5.18
C ARG A 510 8.25 1.95 -5.52
N LYS A 511 8.42 1.40 -6.74
CA LYS A 511 7.70 0.22 -7.23
C LYS A 511 8.63 -0.66 -8.06
N ARG A 512 8.46 -1.98 -7.97
CA ARG A 512 9.13 -2.98 -8.82
C ARG A 512 8.37 -3.14 -10.14
N GLY A 513 8.25 -2.06 -10.91
CA GLY A 513 7.58 -2.05 -12.21
C GLY A 513 8.57 -2.21 -13.38
N ARG A 514 8.14 -1.74 -14.58
CA ARG A 514 8.92 -1.80 -15.81
C ARG A 514 10.32 -1.19 -15.66
N TYR A 515 10.46 -0.04 -14.98
CA TYR A 515 11.75 0.61 -14.77
C TYR A 515 12.73 -0.26 -13.98
N TYR A 516 12.26 -0.98 -12.96
CA TYR A 516 13.08 -1.92 -12.22
C TYR A 516 13.67 -3.00 -13.13
N LYS A 517 12.86 -3.62 -13.99
CA LYS A 517 13.31 -4.67 -14.94
C LYS A 517 14.36 -4.12 -15.90
N LEU A 518 14.14 -2.92 -16.44
CA LEU A 518 15.08 -2.25 -17.35
C LEU A 518 16.39 -1.90 -16.66
N LEU A 519 16.35 -1.41 -15.44
CA LEU A 519 17.54 -1.05 -14.66
C LEU A 519 18.36 -2.29 -14.30
N MET A 520 17.71 -3.37 -13.87
CA MET A 520 18.38 -4.66 -13.58
C MET A 520 19.09 -5.19 -14.82
N ALA A 521 18.41 -5.22 -15.96
CA ALA A 521 18.99 -5.66 -17.22
C ALA A 521 20.17 -4.76 -17.67
N ALA A 522 20.11 -3.45 -17.43
CA ALA A 522 21.18 -2.53 -17.76
C ALA A 522 22.42 -2.74 -16.86
N LEU A 523 22.21 -2.90 -15.55
CA LEU A 523 23.29 -3.16 -14.58
C LEU A 523 23.98 -4.50 -14.86
N GLN A 524 23.23 -5.57 -15.14
CA GLN A 524 23.76 -6.89 -15.51
C GLN A 524 24.57 -6.83 -16.82
N ARG A 525 24.07 -6.14 -17.86
CA ARG A 525 24.79 -5.95 -19.12
C ARG A 525 26.11 -5.18 -18.93
N ALA A 526 26.15 -4.27 -17.96
CA ALA A 526 27.37 -3.54 -17.60
C ALA A 526 28.33 -4.36 -16.70
N GLY A 527 28.01 -5.61 -16.38
CA GLY A 527 28.83 -6.46 -15.51
C GLY A 527 28.84 -6.06 -14.03
N LEU A 528 27.88 -5.23 -13.59
CA LEU A 528 27.78 -4.81 -12.21
C LEU A 528 27.00 -5.86 -11.40
N PRO A 529 27.57 -6.43 -10.32
CA PRO A 529 26.87 -7.36 -9.46
C PRO A 529 25.74 -6.65 -8.71
N VAL A 530 24.55 -7.21 -8.74
CA VAL A 530 23.36 -6.68 -8.08
C VAL A 530 22.82 -7.70 -7.09
N ALA A 531 22.72 -7.31 -5.81
CA ALA A 531 22.05 -8.12 -4.80
C ALA A 531 20.54 -7.96 -4.90
N GLY A 532 19.78 -9.02 -4.58
CA GLY A 532 18.31 -8.98 -4.54
C GLY A 532 17.62 -9.26 -5.88
N ALA A 533 18.37 -9.71 -6.90
CA ALA A 533 17.79 -10.27 -8.13
C ALA A 533 17.03 -11.59 -7.89
N ASP A 534 17.25 -12.23 -6.74
CA ASP A 534 16.86 -13.60 -6.45
C ASP A 534 15.39 -13.78 -6.03
N ARG A 535 14.64 -12.68 -5.86
CA ARG A 535 13.18 -12.74 -5.63
C ARG A 535 12.42 -12.65 -6.97
N MET A 536 12.70 -13.55 -7.88
CA MET A 536 11.88 -13.73 -9.07
C MET A 536 10.76 -14.70 -8.73
N THR A 537 9.52 -14.29 -8.96
CA THR A 537 8.39 -15.22 -8.92
C THR A 537 8.62 -16.22 -10.04
N LEU A 538 8.69 -17.50 -9.71
CA LEU A 538 8.96 -18.56 -10.69
C LEU A 538 7.97 -18.53 -11.85
N GLN A 539 6.68 -18.28 -11.53
CA GLN A 539 5.58 -18.16 -12.49
C GLN A 539 5.70 -16.97 -13.46
N ASP A 540 6.51 -15.95 -13.14
CA ASP A 540 6.72 -14.79 -14.02
C ASP A 540 7.76 -15.05 -15.10
N GLN A 541 8.52 -16.14 -15.00
CA GLN A 541 9.52 -16.50 -15.98
C GLN A 541 8.85 -17.02 -17.25
N ILE A 542 9.39 -16.59 -18.41
CA ILE A 542 8.78 -16.92 -19.69
C ILE A 542 8.79 -18.43 -19.94
N GLU A 543 9.86 -19.12 -19.53
CA GLU A 543 10.03 -20.56 -19.66
C GLU A 543 8.98 -21.33 -18.83
N ILE A 544 8.61 -20.81 -17.68
CA ILE A 544 7.58 -21.41 -16.82
C ILE A 544 6.18 -21.11 -17.38
N LYS A 545 5.96 -19.89 -17.88
CA LYS A 545 4.69 -19.54 -18.56
C LYS A 545 4.44 -20.41 -19.77
N ASP A 546 5.48 -20.73 -20.52
CA ASP A 546 5.40 -21.63 -21.67
C ASP A 546 5.01 -23.05 -21.27
N LEU A 547 5.62 -23.56 -20.19
CA LEU A 547 5.28 -24.89 -19.66
C LEU A 547 3.84 -24.91 -19.10
N LEU A 548 3.41 -23.85 -18.43
CA LEU A 548 2.04 -23.73 -17.94
C LEU A 548 1.04 -23.64 -19.10
N ALA A 549 1.33 -22.82 -20.13
CA ALA A 549 0.49 -22.73 -21.32
C ALA A 549 0.35 -24.08 -22.04
N LEU A 550 1.43 -24.87 -22.11
CA LEU A 550 1.39 -26.23 -22.65
C LEU A 550 0.46 -27.13 -21.81
N GLY A 551 0.54 -27.03 -20.48
CA GLY A 551 -0.36 -27.73 -19.56
C GLY A 551 -1.83 -27.35 -19.78
N ASP A 552 -2.09 -26.05 -19.91
CA ASP A 552 -3.43 -25.52 -20.13
C ASP A 552 -4.04 -25.99 -21.46
N VAL A 553 -3.25 -26.03 -22.54
CA VAL A 553 -3.70 -26.57 -23.84
C VAL A 553 -4.03 -28.06 -23.75
N VAL A 554 -3.28 -28.84 -22.96
CA VAL A 554 -3.59 -30.26 -22.76
C VAL A 554 -4.87 -30.46 -21.97
N LEU A 555 -5.14 -29.59 -21.00
CA LEU A 555 -6.33 -29.65 -20.16
C LEU A 555 -7.57 -29.09 -20.85
N LEU A 556 -7.41 -28.04 -21.68
CA LEU A 556 -8.48 -27.36 -22.40
C LEU A 556 -8.09 -27.16 -23.88
N PRO A 557 -8.22 -28.18 -24.72
CA PRO A 557 -7.78 -28.12 -26.13
C PRO A 557 -8.51 -27.10 -27.00
N GLU A 558 -9.69 -26.62 -26.56
CA GLU A 558 -10.50 -25.62 -27.27
C GLU A 558 -10.06 -24.18 -26.97
N ASP A 559 -9.08 -23.95 -26.11
CA ASP A 559 -8.54 -22.60 -25.83
C ASP A 559 -7.53 -22.19 -26.92
N ASP A 560 -8.06 -21.58 -27.97
CA ASP A 560 -7.26 -21.10 -29.11
C ASP A 560 -6.21 -20.06 -28.70
N LEU A 561 -6.43 -19.29 -27.63
CA LEU A 561 -5.49 -18.27 -27.15
C LEU A 561 -4.27 -18.94 -26.51
N GLN A 562 -4.46 -19.95 -25.68
CA GLN A 562 -3.36 -20.72 -25.09
C GLN A 562 -2.62 -21.52 -26.14
N LEU A 563 -3.35 -22.11 -27.10
CA LEU A 563 -2.75 -22.81 -28.23
C LEU A 563 -1.87 -21.86 -29.08
N ALA A 564 -2.35 -20.66 -29.38
CA ALA A 564 -1.58 -19.64 -30.10
C ALA A 564 -0.34 -19.21 -29.29
N THR A 565 -0.45 -19.10 -27.97
CA THR A 565 0.67 -18.78 -27.08
C THR A 565 1.76 -19.84 -27.17
N VAL A 566 1.41 -21.13 -27.02
CA VAL A 566 2.36 -22.25 -27.13
C VAL A 566 3.03 -22.29 -28.50
N LEU A 567 2.25 -22.14 -29.58
CA LEU A 567 2.78 -22.17 -30.95
C LEU A 567 3.71 -20.99 -31.25
N THR A 568 3.40 -19.81 -30.74
CA THR A 568 4.18 -18.59 -31.01
C THR A 568 5.52 -18.64 -30.28
N VAL A 569 5.55 -19.09 -29.04
CA VAL A 569 6.76 -19.13 -28.22
C VAL A 569 7.65 -20.31 -28.64
N SER A 570 7.12 -21.50 -28.81
CA SER A 570 7.87 -22.64 -29.31
C SER A 570 8.48 -22.39 -30.69
N TYR A 571 7.78 -21.68 -31.57
CA TYR A 571 8.29 -21.34 -32.89
C TYR A 571 9.46 -20.36 -32.83
N THR A 572 9.42 -19.32 -31.99
CA THR A 572 10.50 -18.35 -31.86
C THR A 572 11.75 -18.93 -31.20
N HIS A 573 11.61 -19.82 -30.23
CA HIS A 573 12.77 -20.47 -29.59
C HIS A 573 13.36 -21.63 -30.39
N LEU A 574 12.54 -22.37 -31.16
CA LEU A 574 13.02 -23.48 -32.01
C LEU A 574 13.63 -23.00 -33.33
N THR A 575 13.33 -21.79 -33.78
CA THR A 575 13.81 -21.24 -35.06
C THR A 575 14.97 -20.25 -34.94
N LEU A 576 15.32 -19.80 -33.73
CA LEU A 576 16.54 -19.03 -33.52
C LEU A 576 17.75 -19.96 -33.65
N PRO A 577 18.66 -19.76 -34.62
CA PRO A 577 19.88 -20.55 -34.67
C PRO A 577 20.66 -20.27 -33.39
N THR A 578 20.94 -21.33 -32.64
CA THR A 578 21.91 -21.36 -31.56
C THR A 578 23.30 -21.09 -32.14
N ASN A 579 23.58 -19.86 -32.55
CA ASN A 579 24.92 -19.45 -32.84
C ASN A 579 25.56 -19.01 -31.54
N ALA A 580 26.48 -19.84 -31.11
CA ALA A 580 27.35 -19.71 -29.96
C ALA A 580 28.06 -18.35 -29.86
#